data_bf9145619721510714bee035d504d2db
#
_entry.id   bf9145619721510714bee035d504d2db
#
_cell.length_a   1.000
_cell.length_b   1.000
_cell.length_c   1.000
_cell.angle_alpha   90.00
_cell.angle_beta   90.00
_cell.angle_gamma   90.00
#
_symmetry.space_group_name_H-M   'P 1'
#
loop_
_entity.id
_entity.type
_entity.pdbx_description
1 polymer ?
#
loop_
_entity_poly.entity_id
_entity_poly.type
_entity_poly.pdbx_seq_one_letter_code
_entity_poly.pdbx_strand_id
1 'polypeptide(L)'
;MKNIYGFIGASVLMSLAAGCAKEATVSSNEQTKTYIDAWIKVNHPDAVQSGAGIYILDDKPGDGKAYEGETYPMISYTVRSVEGTISSTTEEDIAKQVGDYVKGNYYGAKVWVKSDATMPVGIENMLEGMKVGGKRTALIPSWLMDFTRYDNNDEYIKHTPSKTSTSIYTITLTDCTDDITQWEINSMEGLIKEVFPGLDSTARGFYLKEVEAPRDTHSFKKDSTVYINYIGRLLNGQVFDTTIKDTAKKYGIYSSSSTYEPRLINWGEKFEDLTMSSDKTTIISGFQRTLWKMRSHGKYVGIFNSSYGYGQSGNGTKIPPFSPLIFEIEQVDPEK
;
A
#
# COMPACT_ATOMS: atom_id res chain seq x y z
N MET A 1 6.27 -55.17 -90.59
CA MET A 1 5.39 -55.77 -89.54
C MET A 1 5.42 -54.90 -88.34
N LYS A 2 4.22 -54.58 -87.84
CA LYS A 2 3.80 -54.02 -86.55
C LYS A 2 3.97 -52.51 -86.34
N ASN A 3 2.82 -51.87 -86.40
CA ASN A 3 2.44 -50.56 -85.90
C ASN A 3 2.66 -50.48 -84.33
N ILE A 4 2.99 -49.30 -83.85
CA ILE A 4 2.58 -48.86 -82.52
C ILE A 4 2.34 -47.34 -82.57
N TYR A 5 1.10 -46.99 -82.26
CA TYR A 5 0.56 -45.62 -82.16
C TYR A 5 1.14 -44.95 -80.92
N GLY A 6 1.65 -43.74 -81.04
CA GLY A 6 2.02 -42.90 -79.89
C GLY A 6 0.86 -41.96 -79.54
N PHE A 7 0.39 -42.07 -78.32
CA PHE A 7 -0.58 -41.18 -77.68
C PHE A 7 0.13 -39.91 -77.17
N ILE A 8 -0.33 -38.75 -77.67
CA ILE A 8 0.05 -37.47 -77.16
C ILE A 8 -0.85 -37.16 -75.93
N GLY A 9 -0.30 -37.25 -74.72
CA GLY A 9 -0.98 -36.84 -73.52
C GLY A 9 -0.68 -35.37 -73.21
N ALA A 10 -1.67 -34.52 -73.32
CA ALA A 10 -1.60 -33.15 -72.86
C ALA A 10 -1.65 -33.10 -71.31
N SER A 11 -0.54 -32.81 -70.72
CA SER A 11 -0.46 -32.54 -69.27
C SER A 11 -0.97 -31.12 -68.98
N VAL A 12 -2.16 -30.99 -68.45
CA VAL A 12 -2.66 -29.78 -67.84
C VAL A 12 -2.02 -29.58 -66.49
N LEU A 13 -1.05 -28.67 -66.36
CA LEU A 13 -0.55 -28.22 -65.08
C LEU A 13 -1.64 -27.37 -64.40
N MET A 14 -2.40 -27.94 -63.45
CA MET A 14 -3.12 -27.18 -62.45
C MET A 14 -2.13 -26.60 -61.45
N SER A 15 -1.82 -25.30 -61.53
CA SER A 15 -1.14 -24.54 -60.48
C SER A 15 -2.14 -24.36 -59.35
N LEU A 16 -2.04 -25.20 -58.32
CA LEU A 16 -2.65 -24.94 -57.03
C LEU A 16 -1.95 -23.71 -56.40
N ALA A 17 -2.58 -22.55 -56.52
CA ALA A 17 -2.25 -21.42 -55.70
C ALA A 17 -2.68 -21.75 -54.26
N ALA A 18 -1.76 -22.33 -53.47
CA ALA A 18 -1.90 -22.37 -52.05
C ALA A 18 -1.80 -20.93 -51.52
N GLY A 19 -2.90 -20.24 -51.48
CA GLY A 19 -3.02 -19.01 -50.69
C GLY A 19 -2.85 -19.40 -49.24
N CYS A 20 -1.65 -19.18 -48.70
CA CYS A 20 -1.49 -19.12 -47.25
C CYS A 20 -2.36 -17.96 -46.75
N ALA A 21 -3.61 -18.23 -46.41
CA ALA A 21 -4.33 -17.38 -45.52
C ALA A 21 -3.50 -17.35 -44.22
N LYS A 22 -2.82 -16.24 -44.00
CA LYS A 22 -2.21 -15.96 -42.70
C LYS A 22 -3.37 -15.96 -41.72
N GLU A 23 -3.55 -17.05 -40.95
CA GLU A 23 -4.47 -17.04 -39.84
C GLU A 23 -4.09 -15.84 -39.00
N ALA A 24 -4.99 -14.89 -38.84
CA ALA A 24 -4.79 -13.78 -37.95
C ALA A 24 -4.61 -14.39 -36.56
N THR A 25 -3.37 -14.35 -36.03
CA THR A 25 -3.08 -14.79 -34.67
C THR A 25 -3.86 -13.89 -33.74
N VAL A 26 -4.91 -14.44 -33.13
CA VAL A 26 -5.72 -13.76 -32.09
C VAL A 26 -4.78 -13.37 -30.97
N SER A 27 -4.78 -12.12 -30.55
CA SER A 27 -3.91 -11.66 -29.48
C SER A 27 -4.24 -12.37 -28.15
N SER A 28 -3.26 -12.46 -27.27
CA SER A 28 -3.46 -13.05 -25.94
C SER A 28 -4.58 -12.34 -25.15
N ASN A 29 -4.70 -11.01 -25.30
CA ASN A 29 -5.76 -10.25 -24.63
C ASN A 29 -7.14 -10.53 -25.23
N GLU A 30 -7.27 -10.74 -26.53
CA GLU A 30 -8.55 -11.13 -27.17
C GLU A 30 -9.00 -12.52 -26.74
N GLN A 31 -8.07 -13.46 -26.59
CA GLN A 31 -8.37 -14.79 -26.03
C GLN A 31 -8.85 -14.67 -24.58
N THR A 32 -8.15 -13.86 -23.76
CA THR A 32 -8.52 -13.59 -22.37
C THR A 32 -9.90 -12.90 -22.31
N LYS A 33 -10.19 -11.94 -23.21
CA LYS A 33 -11.51 -11.32 -23.28
C LYS A 33 -12.61 -12.34 -23.55
N THR A 34 -12.41 -13.22 -24.50
CA THR A 34 -13.39 -14.29 -24.82
C THR A 34 -13.66 -15.18 -23.58
N TYR A 35 -12.62 -15.53 -22.85
CA TYR A 35 -12.76 -16.28 -21.59
C TYR A 35 -13.53 -15.49 -20.53
N ILE A 36 -13.18 -14.21 -20.31
CA ILE A 36 -13.84 -13.33 -19.34
C ILE A 36 -15.32 -13.17 -19.68
N ASP A 37 -15.67 -12.89 -20.96
CA ASP A 37 -17.05 -12.72 -21.40
C ASP A 37 -17.89 -13.97 -21.13
N ALA A 38 -17.33 -15.16 -21.41
CA ALA A 38 -17.98 -16.43 -21.11
C ALA A 38 -18.15 -16.65 -19.62
N TRP A 39 -17.11 -16.35 -18.81
CA TRP A 39 -17.15 -16.50 -17.36
C TRP A 39 -18.18 -15.55 -16.72
N ILE A 40 -18.22 -14.29 -17.13
CA ILE A 40 -19.21 -13.29 -16.68
C ILE A 40 -20.62 -13.76 -16.99
N LYS A 41 -20.87 -14.20 -18.23
CA LYS A 41 -22.19 -14.67 -18.65
C LYS A 41 -22.71 -15.83 -17.80
N VAL A 42 -21.82 -16.69 -17.32
CA VAL A 42 -22.19 -17.88 -16.53
C VAL A 42 -22.33 -17.52 -15.04
N ASN A 43 -21.38 -16.72 -14.48
CA ASN A 43 -21.28 -16.54 -13.04
C ASN A 43 -21.89 -15.21 -12.56
N HIS A 44 -21.94 -14.18 -13.41
CA HIS A 44 -22.43 -12.84 -13.07
C HIS A 44 -23.19 -12.22 -14.26
N PRO A 45 -24.32 -12.82 -14.69
CA PRO A 45 -25.07 -12.35 -15.88
C PRO A 45 -25.57 -10.92 -15.76
N ASP A 46 -25.71 -10.40 -14.53
CA ASP A 46 -26.16 -9.03 -14.25
C ASP A 46 -24.99 -8.02 -14.10
N ALA A 47 -23.75 -8.47 -14.30
CA ALA A 47 -22.58 -7.58 -14.20
C ALA A 47 -22.62 -6.48 -15.24
N VAL A 48 -22.28 -5.26 -14.81
CA VAL A 48 -22.23 -4.07 -15.68
C VAL A 48 -20.79 -3.82 -16.10
N GLN A 49 -20.55 -3.76 -17.40
CA GLN A 49 -19.24 -3.36 -17.92
C GLN A 49 -19.15 -1.83 -17.95
N SER A 50 -18.07 -1.29 -17.36
CA SER A 50 -17.77 0.15 -17.44
C SER A 50 -17.23 0.56 -18.81
N GLY A 51 -17.18 1.86 -19.07
CA GLY A 51 -16.61 2.40 -20.32
C GLY A 51 -15.14 2.05 -20.54
N ALA A 52 -14.34 1.93 -19.48
CA ALA A 52 -12.95 1.51 -19.55
C ALA A 52 -12.78 -0.01 -19.71
N GLY A 53 -13.78 -0.81 -19.35
CA GLY A 53 -13.77 -2.25 -19.59
C GLY A 53 -13.71 -3.15 -18.37
N ILE A 54 -13.78 -2.63 -17.12
CA ILE A 54 -13.96 -3.47 -15.91
C ILE A 54 -15.41 -3.98 -15.85
N TYR A 55 -15.62 -5.12 -15.19
CA TYR A 55 -16.95 -5.68 -14.97
C TYR A 55 -17.32 -5.54 -13.49
N ILE A 56 -18.28 -4.67 -13.19
CA ILE A 56 -18.78 -4.46 -11.81
C ILE A 56 -19.70 -5.65 -11.47
N LEU A 57 -19.30 -6.42 -10.47
CA LEU A 57 -20.00 -7.64 -10.03
C LEU A 57 -20.94 -7.37 -8.85
N ASP A 58 -20.56 -6.44 -7.97
CA ASP A 58 -21.36 -5.99 -6.82
C ASP A 58 -20.97 -4.54 -6.50
N ASP A 59 -21.97 -3.73 -6.16
CA ASP A 59 -21.74 -2.33 -5.80
C ASP A 59 -22.67 -1.93 -4.63
N LYS A 60 -22.07 -1.69 -3.48
CA LYS A 60 -22.73 -1.19 -2.30
C LYS A 60 -22.34 0.26 -2.10
N PRO A 61 -23.19 1.20 -2.49
CA PRO A 61 -22.86 2.62 -2.39
C PRO A 61 -22.67 3.03 -0.93
N GLY A 62 -21.64 3.85 -0.66
CA GLY A 62 -21.47 4.52 0.61
C GLY A 62 -22.42 5.70 0.75
N ASP A 63 -22.51 6.23 1.96
CA ASP A 63 -23.32 7.41 2.32
C ASP A 63 -22.48 8.66 2.58
N GLY A 64 -21.15 8.54 2.56
CA GLY A 64 -20.21 9.62 2.79
C GLY A 64 -19.95 10.49 1.53
N LYS A 65 -18.84 11.25 1.56
CA LYS A 65 -18.37 12.11 0.49
C LYS A 65 -18.22 11.31 -0.82
N ALA A 66 -18.66 11.88 -1.94
CA ALA A 66 -18.40 11.30 -3.26
C ALA A 66 -16.90 11.41 -3.60
N TYR A 67 -16.35 10.37 -4.22
CA TYR A 67 -15.02 10.42 -4.82
C TYR A 67 -15.11 11.10 -6.18
N GLU A 68 -14.47 12.23 -6.30
CA GLU A 68 -14.44 13.06 -7.52
C GLU A 68 -13.08 13.02 -8.22
N GLY A 69 -12.24 12.04 -7.84
CA GLY A 69 -10.92 11.84 -8.42
C GLY A 69 -9.80 12.43 -7.58
N GLU A 70 -9.99 12.54 -6.27
CA GLU A 70 -8.98 13.03 -5.34
C GLU A 70 -7.68 12.23 -5.44
N THR A 71 -6.57 12.95 -5.22
CA THR A 71 -5.22 12.41 -5.38
C THR A 71 -4.90 11.27 -4.42
N TYR A 72 -5.53 11.26 -3.24
CA TYR A 72 -5.24 10.29 -2.17
C TYR A 72 -6.52 9.57 -1.71
N PRO A 73 -7.00 8.55 -2.43
CA PRO A 73 -8.00 7.64 -1.91
C PRO A 73 -7.40 6.70 -0.85
N MET A 74 -8.14 6.49 0.24
CA MET A 74 -7.84 5.52 1.29
C MET A 74 -8.71 4.29 1.08
N ILE A 75 -8.08 3.15 0.77
CA ILE A 75 -8.82 1.94 0.44
C ILE A 75 -8.34 0.73 1.25
N SER A 76 -9.29 -0.09 1.69
CA SER A 76 -9.03 -1.49 2.00
C SER A 76 -9.45 -2.36 0.83
N TYR A 77 -8.76 -3.48 0.64
CA TYR A 77 -9.03 -4.33 -0.51
C TYR A 77 -8.74 -5.80 -0.25
N THR A 78 -9.40 -6.63 -1.04
CA THR A 78 -9.07 -8.06 -1.22
C THR A 78 -9.00 -8.37 -2.70
N VAL A 79 -7.95 -9.06 -3.12
CA VAL A 79 -7.71 -9.51 -4.50
C VAL A 79 -7.82 -11.02 -4.57
N ARG A 80 -8.58 -11.52 -5.54
CA ARG A 80 -8.70 -12.95 -5.81
C ARG A 80 -8.63 -13.25 -7.30
N SER A 81 -8.22 -14.47 -7.65
CA SER A 81 -8.34 -14.97 -9.02
C SER A 81 -9.80 -15.20 -9.39
N VAL A 82 -10.08 -15.43 -10.67
CA VAL A 82 -11.42 -15.79 -11.15
C VAL A 82 -11.90 -17.13 -10.59
N GLU A 83 -10.98 -18.01 -10.18
CA GLU A 83 -11.24 -19.30 -9.52
C GLU A 83 -11.51 -19.14 -8.00
N GLY A 84 -11.36 -17.93 -7.46
CA GLY A 84 -11.67 -17.61 -6.06
C GLY A 84 -10.49 -17.64 -5.09
N THR A 85 -9.27 -17.97 -5.54
CA THR A 85 -8.07 -17.97 -4.69
C THR A 85 -7.66 -16.54 -4.33
N ILE A 86 -7.59 -16.22 -3.04
CA ILE A 86 -7.15 -14.91 -2.55
C ILE A 86 -5.63 -14.83 -2.68
N SER A 87 -5.15 -13.78 -3.34
CA SER A 87 -3.73 -13.49 -3.56
C SER A 87 -3.20 -12.35 -2.69
N SER A 88 -4.07 -11.46 -2.22
CA SER A 88 -3.70 -10.34 -1.35
C SER A 88 -4.92 -9.77 -0.65
N THR A 89 -4.74 -9.31 0.59
CA THR A 89 -5.79 -8.61 1.33
C THR A 89 -5.19 -7.63 2.34
N THR A 90 -5.90 -6.55 2.59
CA THR A 90 -5.65 -5.62 3.71
C THR A 90 -6.63 -5.86 4.87
N GLU A 91 -7.53 -6.83 4.75
CA GLU A 91 -8.53 -7.17 5.76
C GLU A 91 -8.00 -8.28 6.67
N GLU A 92 -7.83 -7.97 7.97
CA GLU A 92 -7.20 -8.88 8.95
C GLU A 92 -7.93 -10.22 9.08
N ASP A 93 -9.27 -10.18 9.13
CA ASP A 93 -10.07 -11.39 9.28
C ASP A 93 -9.97 -12.29 8.06
N ILE A 94 -9.88 -11.71 6.87
CA ILE A 94 -9.68 -12.48 5.64
C ILE A 94 -8.29 -13.10 5.64
N ALA A 95 -7.25 -12.33 6.00
CA ALA A 95 -5.88 -12.86 6.10
C ALA A 95 -5.81 -14.04 7.09
N LYS A 96 -6.51 -13.97 8.22
CA LYS A 96 -6.62 -15.08 9.19
C LYS A 96 -7.33 -16.31 8.60
N GLN A 97 -8.43 -16.09 7.87
CA GLN A 97 -9.19 -17.18 7.26
C GLN A 97 -8.40 -17.95 6.22
N VAL A 98 -7.57 -17.28 5.43
CA VAL A 98 -6.74 -17.91 4.39
C VAL A 98 -5.38 -18.40 4.89
N GLY A 99 -5.04 -18.13 6.16
CA GLY A 99 -3.77 -18.55 6.76
C GLY A 99 -2.58 -17.64 6.47
N ASP A 100 -2.79 -16.47 5.87
CA ASP A 100 -1.73 -15.50 5.50
C ASP A 100 -1.53 -14.39 6.54
N TYR A 101 -2.22 -14.49 7.67
CA TYR A 101 -2.10 -13.50 8.74
C TYR A 101 -0.71 -13.52 9.36
N VAL A 102 -0.05 -12.39 9.38
CA VAL A 102 1.23 -12.17 10.06
C VAL A 102 1.05 -11.14 11.16
N LYS A 103 1.22 -11.58 12.41
CA LYS A 103 1.13 -10.68 13.56
C LYS A 103 2.21 -9.59 13.48
N GLY A 104 1.81 -8.34 13.68
CA GLY A 104 2.68 -7.18 13.54
C GLY A 104 2.65 -6.51 12.16
N ASN A 105 2.10 -7.15 11.13
CA ASN A 105 1.77 -6.47 9.88
C ASN A 105 0.58 -5.54 10.06
N TYR A 106 0.53 -4.48 9.27
CA TYR A 106 -0.62 -3.59 9.22
C TYR A 106 -1.73 -4.18 8.35
N TYR A 107 -2.93 -4.22 8.91
CA TYR A 107 -4.17 -4.52 8.20
C TYR A 107 -5.12 -3.32 8.34
N GLY A 108 -5.78 -2.97 7.26
CA GLY A 108 -6.69 -1.82 7.19
C GLY A 108 -6.50 -1.03 5.90
N ALA A 109 -7.16 0.11 5.83
CA ALA A 109 -7.08 0.99 4.67
C ALA A 109 -5.66 1.54 4.49
N LYS A 110 -5.23 1.62 3.23
CA LYS A 110 -3.95 2.22 2.83
C LYS A 110 -4.24 3.41 1.92
N VAL A 111 -3.41 4.43 2.03
CA VAL A 111 -3.43 5.55 1.08
C VAL A 111 -2.84 5.08 -0.24
N TRP A 112 -3.58 5.29 -1.32
CA TRP A 112 -3.07 5.14 -2.67
C TRP A 112 -2.88 6.53 -3.29
N VAL A 113 -1.93 6.65 -4.21
CA VAL A 113 -1.69 7.91 -4.92
C VAL A 113 -2.26 7.78 -6.32
N LYS A 114 -3.23 8.62 -6.65
CA LYS A 114 -3.76 8.71 -8.01
C LYS A 114 -2.76 9.44 -8.89
N SER A 115 -2.11 8.72 -9.76
CA SER A 115 -1.28 9.26 -10.83
C SER A 115 -1.10 8.23 -11.94
N ASP A 116 -0.77 8.68 -13.14
CA ASP A 116 -0.51 7.80 -14.28
C ASP A 116 0.71 6.88 -14.10
N ALA A 117 1.51 7.10 -13.06
CA ALA A 117 2.67 6.27 -12.74
C ALA A 117 2.43 5.26 -11.60
N THR A 118 1.39 5.44 -10.80
CA THR A 118 1.21 4.70 -9.54
C THR A 118 -0.14 4.00 -9.40
N MET A 119 -1.17 4.43 -10.15
CA MET A 119 -2.49 3.82 -10.09
C MET A 119 -2.85 3.17 -11.43
N PRO A 120 -3.04 1.84 -11.49
CA PRO A 120 -3.52 1.17 -12.70
C PRO A 120 -4.89 1.68 -13.13
N VAL A 121 -5.11 1.72 -14.44
CA VAL A 121 -6.39 2.18 -15.04
C VAL A 121 -7.61 1.48 -14.45
N GLY A 122 -7.54 0.17 -14.29
CA GLY A 122 -8.65 -0.62 -13.74
C GLY A 122 -9.02 -0.26 -12.32
N ILE A 123 -8.02 0.08 -11.48
CA ILE A 123 -8.25 0.55 -10.11
C ILE A 123 -8.85 1.95 -10.10
N GLU A 124 -8.32 2.87 -10.92
CA GLU A 124 -8.88 4.22 -11.05
C GLU A 124 -10.36 4.15 -11.48
N ASN A 125 -10.66 3.37 -12.51
CA ASN A 125 -12.01 3.18 -13.00
C ASN A 125 -12.93 2.50 -11.98
N MET A 126 -12.39 1.62 -11.13
CA MET A 126 -13.14 1.00 -10.04
C MET A 126 -13.57 2.01 -8.97
N LEU A 127 -12.81 3.07 -8.75
CA LEU A 127 -13.11 4.10 -7.76
C LEU A 127 -14.11 5.15 -8.28
N GLU A 128 -14.27 5.31 -9.60
CA GLU A 128 -15.18 6.28 -10.20
C GLU A 128 -16.61 6.11 -9.69
N GLY A 129 -17.22 7.22 -9.23
CA GLY A 129 -18.60 7.25 -8.73
C GLY A 129 -18.81 6.56 -7.38
N MET A 130 -17.75 6.05 -6.72
CA MET A 130 -17.86 5.55 -5.35
C MET A 130 -18.06 6.70 -4.36
N LYS A 131 -18.67 6.38 -3.21
CA LYS A 131 -18.71 7.27 -2.06
C LYS A 131 -17.97 6.65 -0.89
N VAL A 132 -17.44 7.48 -0.01
CA VAL A 132 -16.83 7.03 1.24
C VAL A 132 -17.80 6.13 2.00
N GLY A 133 -17.31 5.00 2.53
CA GLY A 133 -18.09 3.92 3.11
C GLY A 133 -18.60 2.89 2.09
N GLY A 134 -18.48 3.17 0.78
CA GLY A 134 -18.91 2.26 -0.28
C GLY A 134 -17.95 1.08 -0.47
N LYS A 135 -18.52 -0.04 -0.90
CA LYS A 135 -17.79 -1.27 -1.21
C LYS A 135 -18.16 -1.76 -2.60
N ARG A 136 -17.18 -1.92 -3.48
CA ARG A 136 -17.36 -2.38 -4.85
C ARG A 136 -16.53 -3.62 -5.12
N THR A 137 -17.12 -4.60 -5.80
CA THR A 137 -16.43 -5.79 -6.31
C THR A 137 -16.46 -5.72 -7.84
N ALA A 138 -15.29 -5.82 -8.47
CA ALA A 138 -15.20 -5.84 -9.92
C ALA A 138 -14.14 -6.82 -10.41
N LEU A 139 -14.40 -7.45 -11.55
CA LEU A 139 -13.38 -8.15 -12.32
C LEU A 139 -12.63 -7.11 -13.15
N ILE A 140 -11.32 -7.06 -12.95
CA ILE A 140 -10.40 -6.18 -13.68
C ILE A 140 -9.59 -7.05 -14.64
N PRO A 141 -9.79 -6.89 -15.96
CA PRO A 141 -8.98 -7.57 -16.96
C PRO A 141 -7.51 -7.19 -16.86
N SER A 142 -6.64 -8.13 -17.23
CA SER A 142 -5.17 -7.95 -17.13
C SER A 142 -4.66 -6.70 -17.86
N TRP A 143 -5.23 -6.34 -18.99
CA TRP A 143 -4.82 -5.16 -19.77
C TRP A 143 -5.15 -3.83 -19.09
N LEU A 144 -6.06 -3.79 -18.11
CA LEU A 144 -6.37 -2.59 -17.33
C LEU A 144 -5.53 -2.47 -16.05
N MET A 145 -4.65 -3.45 -15.77
CA MET A 145 -3.65 -3.36 -14.69
C MET A 145 -2.35 -2.73 -15.18
N ASP A 146 -2.40 -1.96 -16.27
CA ASP A 146 -1.33 -1.14 -16.82
C ASP A 146 -1.51 0.33 -16.44
N PHE A 147 -0.45 1.11 -16.62
CA PHE A 147 -0.41 2.54 -16.28
C PHE A 147 -0.59 3.45 -17.50
N THR A 148 -0.48 2.91 -18.70
CA THR A 148 -0.72 3.66 -19.95
C THR A 148 -2.21 3.91 -20.15
N ARG A 149 -2.59 5.12 -20.55
CA ARG A 149 -3.97 5.51 -20.79
C ARG A 149 -4.30 5.43 -22.29
N TYR A 150 -5.43 4.81 -22.62
CA TYR A 150 -6.01 4.73 -23.96
C TYR A 150 -7.47 5.19 -23.92
N ASP A 151 -8.01 5.54 -25.07
CA ASP A 151 -9.34 6.15 -25.16
C ASP A 151 -10.51 5.18 -24.85
N ASN A 152 -10.29 3.88 -25.06
CA ASN A 152 -11.35 2.87 -24.89
C ASN A 152 -10.78 1.46 -24.68
N ASN A 153 -11.65 0.52 -24.30
CA ASN A 153 -11.27 -0.85 -24.00
C ASN A 153 -10.60 -1.59 -25.16
N ASP A 154 -11.00 -1.34 -26.41
CA ASP A 154 -10.42 -2.02 -27.58
C ASP A 154 -8.96 -1.60 -27.81
N GLU A 155 -8.63 -0.34 -27.56
CA GLU A 155 -7.25 0.15 -27.63
C GLU A 155 -6.39 -0.46 -26.48
N TYR A 156 -6.95 -0.62 -25.27
CA TYR A 156 -6.27 -1.34 -24.19
C TYR A 156 -5.98 -2.78 -24.58
N ILE A 157 -6.94 -3.52 -25.10
CA ILE A 157 -6.79 -4.92 -25.54
C ILE A 157 -5.70 -5.05 -26.60
N LYS A 158 -5.65 -4.13 -27.54
CA LYS A 158 -4.74 -4.14 -28.67
C LYS A 158 -3.30 -3.78 -28.32
N HIS A 159 -3.12 -2.80 -27.43
CA HIS A 159 -1.82 -2.17 -27.20
C HIS A 159 -1.16 -2.56 -25.87
N THR A 160 -1.92 -3.01 -24.87
CA THR A 160 -1.35 -3.39 -23.57
C THR A 160 -0.74 -4.79 -23.62
N PRO A 161 0.54 -4.95 -23.24
CA PRO A 161 1.12 -6.28 -23.11
C PRO A 161 0.42 -7.08 -22.01
N SER A 162 0.08 -8.33 -22.27
CA SER A 162 -0.50 -9.22 -21.24
C SER A 162 0.59 -9.66 -20.26
N LYS A 163 0.82 -8.86 -19.22
CA LYS A 163 1.86 -9.12 -18.20
C LYS A 163 1.30 -9.54 -16.84
N THR A 164 0.02 -9.29 -16.60
CA THR A 164 -0.64 -9.54 -15.31
C THR A 164 -1.83 -10.47 -15.49
N SER A 165 -2.26 -11.09 -14.41
CA SER A 165 -3.45 -11.94 -14.43
C SER A 165 -4.72 -11.09 -14.25
N THR A 166 -5.81 -11.48 -14.92
CA THR A 166 -7.16 -10.98 -14.62
C THR A 166 -7.50 -11.32 -13.17
N SER A 167 -8.01 -10.37 -12.44
CA SER A 167 -8.29 -10.52 -11.01
C SER A 167 -9.61 -9.88 -10.62
N ILE A 168 -10.22 -10.38 -9.56
CA ILE A 168 -11.40 -9.79 -8.95
C ILE A 168 -10.94 -9.01 -7.72
N TYR A 169 -11.17 -7.70 -7.76
CA TYR A 169 -10.92 -6.80 -6.64
C TYR A 169 -12.21 -6.54 -5.89
N THR A 170 -12.15 -6.59 -4.57
CA THR A 170 -13.17 -6.02 -3.70
C THR A 170 -12.51 -4.85 -2.98
N ILE A 171 -12.98 -3.63 -3.21
CA ILE A 171 -12.45 -2.40 -2.61
C ILE A 171 -13.51 -1.77 -1.72
N THR A 172 -13.09 -1.31 -0.52
CA THR A 172 -13.87 -0.39 0.30
C THR A 172 -13.15 0.95 0.31
N LEU A 173 -13.82 2.02 -0.12
CA LEU A 173 -13.32 3.39 -0.03
C LEU A 173 -13.63 3.91 1.37
N THR A 174 -12.60 4.13 2.19
CA THR A 174 -12.76 4.57 3.58
C THR A 174 -12.67 6.07 3.74
N ASP A 175 -11.90 6.75 2.88
CA ASP A 175 -11.78 8.20 2.82
C ASP A 175 -11.12 8.64 1.50
N CYS A 176 -11.08 9.96 1.22
CA CYS A 176 -10.33 10.53 0.10
C CYS A 176 -10.00 12.01 0.36
N THR A 177 -8.85 12.47 -0.13
CA THR A 177 -8.39 13.86 0.02
C THR A 177 -7.42 14.27 -1.08
N ASP A 178 -7.30 15.59 -1.32
CA ASP A 178 -6.20 16.17 -2.12
C ASP A 178 -5.09 16.73 -1.23
N ASP A 179 -5.34 16.97 0.06
CA ASP A 179 -4.33 17.42 1.02
C ASP A 179 -4.06 16.33 2.05
N ILE A 180 -3.15 15.42 1.70
CA ILE A 180 -2.77 14.31 2.58
C ILE A 180 -2.12 14.80 3.89
N THR A 181 -1.38 15.90 3.83
CA THR A 181 -0.74 16.46 5.02
C THR A 181 -1.79 16.97 6.02
N GLN A 182 -2.80 17.69 5.54
CA GLN A 182 -3.87 18.18 6.41
C GLN A 182 -4.74 17.02 6.92
N TRP A 183 -4.99 16.01 6.10
CA TRP A 183 -5.70 14.80 6.52
C TRP A 183 -4.96 14.07 7.67
N GLU A 184 -3.63 13.90 7.54
CA GLU A 184 -2.80 13.32 8.60
C GLU A 184 -2.86 14.17 9.89
N ILE A 185 -2.77 15.49 9.78
CA ILE A 185 -2.85 16.42 10.91
C ILE A 185 -4.21 16.27 11.62
N ASN A 186 -5.31 16.30 10.88
CA ASN A 186 -6.66 16.13 11.44
C ASN A 186 -6.80 14.78 12.16
N SER A 187 -6.24 13.71 11.60
CA SER A 187 -6.25 12.37 12.21
C SER A 187 -5.45 12.34 13.52
N MET A 188 -4.29 13.00 13.57
CA MET A 188 -3.50 13.14 14.80
C MET A 188 -4.23 13.98 15.84
N GLU A 189 -4.80 15.12 15.46
CA GLU A 189 -5.54 16.02 16.36
C GLU A 189 -6.77 15.35 16.95
N GLY A 190 -7.46 14.50 16.17
CA GLY A 190 -8.55 13.66 16.67
C GLY A 190 -8.10 12.77 17.83
N LEU A 191 -7.00 12.06 17.66
CA LEU A 191 -6.41 11.22 18.72
C LEU A 191 -5.90 12.07 19.91
N ILE A 192 -5.19 13.16 19.63
CA ILE A 192 -4.61 14.02 20.67
C ILE A 192 -5.70 14.63 21.55
N LYS A 193 -6.80 15.06 20.98
CA LYS A 193 -7.95 15.58 21.72
C LYS A 193 -8.51 14.58 22.72
N GLU A 194 -8.47 13.31 22.38
CA GLU A 194 -8.94 12.21 23.23
C GLU A 194 -7.92 11.83 24.30
N VAL A 195 -6.64 11.64 23.90
CA VAL A 195 -5.58 11.03 24.75
C VAL A 195 -4.78 12.09 25.51
N PHE A 196 -4.53 13.25 24.89
CA PHE A 196 -3.71 14.35 25.42
C PHE A 196 -4.42 15.71 25.31
N PRO A 197 -5.60 15.90 25.93
CA PRO A 197 -6.37 17.12 25.77
C PRO A 197 -5.55 18.36 26.15
N GLY A 198 -5.59 19.40 25.29
CA GLY A 198 -4.84 20.64 25.48
C GLY A 198 -3.37 20.58 25.02
N LEU A 199 -2.95 19.52 24.33
CA LEU A 199 -1.63 19.46 23.73
C LEU A 199 -1.63 20.23 22.41
N ASP A 200 -0.84 21.31 22.35
CA ASP A 200 -0.63 22.11 21.14
C ASP A 200 0.54 21.55 20.28
N SER A 201 0.48 21.84 18.99
CA SER A 201 1.58 21.53 18.09
C SER A 201 2.80 22.41 18.34
N THR A 202 3.98 21.83 18.29
CA THR A 202 5.27 22.57 18.36
C THR A 202 5.82 22.97 16.99
N ALA A 203 5.32 22.31 15.94
CA ALA A 203 5.49 22.64 14.54
C ALA A 203 4.34 22.00 13.76
N ARG A 204 4.06 22.46 12.52
CA ARG A 204 2.99 21.88 11.70
C ARG A 204 3.15 20.36 11.56
N GLY A 205 2.19 19.61 12.11
CA GLY A 205 2.20 18.13 12.08
C GLY A 205 3.24 17.50 13.01
N PHE A 206 3.72 18.21 14.03
CA PHE A 206 4.60 17.68 15.06
C PHE A 206 4.14 18.12 16.45
N TYR A 207 3.89 17.17 17.32
CA TYR A 207 3.41 17.37 18.70
C TYR A 207 4.39 16.68 19.66
N LEU A 208 4.60 17.29 20.81
CA LEU A 208 5.51 16.76 21.84
C LEU A 208 4.86 16.88 23.22
N LYS A 209 4.82 15.77 23.94
CA LYS A 209 4.35 15.69 25.32
C LYS A 209 5.46 15.19 26.21
N GLU A 210 5.78 15.92 27.28
CA GLU A 210 6.51 15.39 28.42
C GLU A 210 5.53 14.58 29.27
N VAL A 211 5.81 13.29 29.48
CA VAL A 211 4.96 12.35 30.25
C VAL A 211 5.50 12.18 31.65
N GLU A 212 6.82 12.08 31.78
CA GLU A 212 7.52 12.02 33.07
C GLU A 212 8.58 13.10 33.12
N ALA A 213 8.59 13.85 34.20
CA ALA A 213 9.52 14.94 34.41
C ALA A 213 10.97 14.43 34.46
N PRO A 214 11.91 15.14 33.83
CA PRO A 214 13.31 14.79 33.87
C PRO A 214 13.94 15.00 35.26
N ARG A 215 15.02 14.29 35.53
CA ARG A 215 15.79 14.47 36.80
C ARG A 215 16.53 15.80 36.84
N ASP A 216 16.93 16.32 35.66
CA ASP A 216 17.48 17.66 35.52
C ASP A 216 17.02 18.31 34.21
N THR A 217 17.18 19.63 34.12
CA THR A 217 16.71 20.44 32.99
C THR A 217 17.78 20.72 31.93
N HIS A 218 19.01 20.22 32.10
CA HIS A 218 20.10 20.48 31.17
C HIS A 218 19.94 19.67 29.89
N SER A 219 20.28 20.27 28.77
CA SER A 219 20.40 19.59 27.47
C SER A 219 21.62 18.68 27.47
N PHE A 220 21.55 17.58 26.73
CA PHE A 220 22.71 16.75 26.47
C PHE A 220 23.74 17.53 25.65
N LYS A 221 25.02 17.32 25.95
CA LYS A 221 26.12 17.96 25.25
C LYS A 221 26.49 17.19 23.98
N LYS A 222 27.09 17.89 23.02
CA LYS A 222 27.76 17.26 21.88
C LYS A 222 28.70 16.15 22.35
N ASP A 223 28.78 15.07 21.57
CA ASP A 223 29.57 13.87 21.81
C ASP A 223 29.15 13.07 23.07
N SER A 224 28.00 13.41 23.68
CA SER A 224 27.39 12.55 24.71
C SER A 224 26.82 11.28 24.09
N THR A 225 26.91 10.18 24.84
CA THR A 225 26.24 8.93 24.55
C THR A 225 25.03 8.81 25.48
N VAL A 226 23.85 8.70 24.91
CA VAL A 226 22.57 8.61 25.62
C VAL A 226 21.91 7.28 25.33
N TYR A 227 21.45 6.58 26.37
CA TYR A 227 20.70 5.33 26.19
C TYR A 227 19.21 5.58 26.34
N ILE A 228 18.44 5.00 25.44
CA ILE A 228 16.99 5.15 25.43
C ILE A 228 16.26 3.84 25.25
N ASN A 229 15.11 3.74 25.89
CA ASN A 229 14.06 2.81 25.49
C ASN A 229 12.99 3.56 24.67
N TYR A 230 12.36 2.85 23.74
CA TYR A 230 11.24 3.41 23.00
C TYR A 230 10.18 2.38 22.62
N ILE A 231 9.00 2.90 22.32
CA ILE A 231 7.89 2.16 21.73
C ILE A 231 7.37 2.98 20.55
N GLY A 232 7.42 2.42 19.35
CA GLY A 232 6.86 3.02 18.12
C GLY A 232 5.48 2.46 17.82
N ARG A 233 4.49 3.35 17.58
CA ARG A 233 3.09 3.01 17.30
C ARG A 233 2.55 3.74 16.08
N LEU A 234 1.57 3.14 15.42
CA LEU A 234 0.64 3.82 14.52
C LEU A 234 -0.47 4.50 15.33
N LEU A 235 -1.25 5.40 14.70
CA LEU A 235 -2.37 6.09 15.37
C LEU A 235 -3.45 5.14 15.89
N ASN A 236 -3.63 3.97 15.27
CA ASN A 236 -4.57 2.94 15.74
C ASN A 236 -4.06 2.16 16.98
N GLY A 237 -2.89 2.55 17.53
CA GLY A 237 -2.26 1.90 18.69
C GLY A 237 -1.39 0.68 18.37
N GLN A 238 -1.36 0.22 17.10
CA GLN A 238 -0.52 -0.92 16.71
C GLN A 238 0.95 -0.59 16.96
N VAL A 239 1.62 -1.42 17.78
CA VAL A 239 3.06 -1.33 18.00
C VAL A 239 3.78 -1.98 16.82
N PHE A 240 4.66 -1.24 16.18
CA PHE A 240 5.46 -1.74 15.06
C PHE A 240 6.93 -2.01 15.42
N ASP A 241 7.43 -1.33 16.49
CA ASP A 241 8.80 -1.49 16.94
C ASP A 241 8.95 -1.10 18.42
N THR A 242 9.90 -1.71 19.15
CA THR A 242 10.26 -1.36 20.53
C THR A 242 11.59 -1.97 20.92
N THR A 243 12.30 -1.31 21.84
CA THR A 243 13.49 -1.84 22.52
C THR A 243 13.15 -2.73 23.73
N ILE A 244 11.90 -2.75 24.16
CA ILE A 244 11.47 -3.40 25.41
C ILE A 244 10.90 -4.78 25.12
N LYS A 245 11.61 -5.83 25.59
CA LYS A 245 11.28 -7.24 25.31
C LYS A 245 9.85 -7.64 25.71
N ASP A 246 9.41 -7.22 26.90
CA ASP A 246 8.07 -7.58 27.38
C ASP A 246 6.97 -6.84 26.63
N THR A 247 7.24 -5.61 26.16
CA THR A 247 6.37 -4.88 25.24
C THR A 247 6.27 -5.61 23.91
N ALA A 248 7.41 -6.05 23.35
CA ALA A 248 7.40 -6.81 22.10
C ALA A 248 6.57 -8.11 22.21
N LYS A 249 6.70 -8.84 23.32
CA LYS A 249 5.88 -10.04 23.59
C LYS A 249 4.41 -9.71 23.75
N LYS A 250 4.09 -8.68 24.55
CA LYS A 250 2.70 -8.23 24.80
C LYS A 250 1.97 -7.90 23.52
N TYR A 251 2.62 -7.17 22.61
CA TYR A 251 2.03 -6.76 21.34
C TYR A 251 2.27 -7.76 20.18
N GLY A 252 2.98 -8.87 20.47
CA GLY A 252 3.18 -9.97 19.55
C GLY A 252 4.09 -9.69 18.37
N ILE A 253 5.01 -8.74 18.52
CA ILE A 253 6.06 -8.42 17.56
C ILE A 253 7.43 -8.97 17.99
N TYR A 254 7.46 -9.81 19.05
CA TYR A 254 8.68 -10.43 19.53
C TYR A 254 9.31 -11.35 18.47
N SER A 255 10.60 -11.19 18.26
CA SER A 255 11.43 -12.09 17.46
C SER A 255 12.67 -12.50 18.26
N SER A 256 13.01 -13.78 18.23
CA SER A 256 14.25 -14.28 18.87
C SER A 256 15.53 -13.79 18.16
N SER A 257 15.42 -13.31 16.93
CA SER A 257 16.53 -12.73 16.17
C SER A 257 16.75 -11.24 16.42
N SER A 258 15.86 -10.59 17.18
CA SER A 258 15.96 -9.17 17.50
C SER A 258 16.57 -8.96 18.88
N THR A 259 17.37 -7.91 19.03
CA THR A 259 17.92 -7.47 20.30
C THR A 259 16.96 -6.47 20.97
N TYR A 260 16.60 -6.77 22.22
CA TYR A 260 15.72 -5.93 23.05
C TYR A 260 16.52 -5.38 24.21
N GLU A 261 17.15 -4.25 24.00
CA GLU A 261 17.98 -3.52 24.95
C GLU A 261 17.94 -2.01 24.65
N PRO A 262 18.28 -1.14 25.60
CA PRO A 262 18.34 0.29 25.34
C PRO A 262 19.24 0.63 24.16
N ARG A 263 18.76 1.50 23.27
CA ARG A 263 19.53 1.96 22.10
C ARG A 263 20.45 3.11 22.49
N LEU A 264 21.68 3.01 22.00
CA LEU A 264 22.67 4.06 22.11
C LEU A 264 22.38 5.16 21.08
N ILE A 265 22.28 6.40 21.54
CA ILE A 265 22.19 7.60 20.72
C ILE A 265 23.49 8.39 20.87
N ASN A 266 24.13 8.69 19.74
CA ASN A 266 25.25 9.60 19.67
C ASN A 266 24.70 11.02 19.53
N TRP A 267 25.02 11.90 20.47
CA TRP A 267 24.50 13.26 20.50
C TRP A 267 25.36 14.21 19.66
N GLY A 268 24.75 14.85 18.68
CA GLY A 268 25.40 15.79 17.77
C GLY A 268 25.38 17.24 18.26
N GLU A 269 25.78 18.15 17.37
CA GLU A 269 25.74 19.59 17.62
C GLU A 269 24.34 20.17 17.40
N LYS A 270 23.58 19.58 16.48
CA LYS A 270 22.19 19.88 16.18
C LYS A 270 21.39 18.57 16.03
N PHE A 271 20.06 18.67 15.99
CA PHE A 271 19.21 17.47 16.02
C PHE A 271 19.40 16.55 14.79
N GLU A 272 19.73 17.10 13.63
CA GLU A 272 20.00 16.34 12.42
C GLU A 272 21.25 15.45 12.52
N ASP A 273 22.16 15.80 13.43
CA ASP A 273 23.41 15.06 13.65
C ASP A 273 23.23 13.84 14.58
N LEU A 274 22.04 13.67 15.18
CA LEU A 274 21.75 12.53 16.04
C LEU A 274 21.78 11.23 15.22
N THR A 275 22.52 10.24 15.71
CA THR A 275 22.57 8.92 15.11
C THR A 275 22.33 7.83 16.15
N MET A 276 21.82 6.68 15.71
CA MET A 276 21.52 5.54 16.56
C MET A 276 22.58 4.44 16.38
N SER A 277 22.93 3.79 17.47
CA SER A 277 23.86 2.66 17.52
C SER A 277 25.32 3.02 17.15
N SER A 278 26.22 2.07 17.28
CA SER A 278 27.65 2.27 16.98
C SER A 278 27.95 2.45 15.50
N ASP A 279 27.10 1.95 14.62
CA ASP A 279 27.19 2.09 13.16
C ASP A 279 26.68 3.44 12.64
N LYS A 280 26.21 4.32 13.54
CA LYS A 280 25.69 5.65 13.24
C LYS A 280 24.54 5.65 12.23
N THR A 281 23.61 4.70 12.37
CA THR A 281 22.40 4.64 11.55
C THR A 281 21.60 5.94 11.66
N THR A 282 21.16 6.46 10.52
CA THR A 282 20.33 7.67 10.45
C THR A 282 18.95 7.40 11.05
N ILE A 283 18.46 8.38 11.81
CA ILE A 283 17.16 8.33 12.49
C ILE A 283 16.17 9.22 11.71
N ILE A 284 14.88 8.79 11.64
CA ILE A 284 13.82 9.63 11.05
C ILE A 284 13.68 10.96 11.81
N SER A 285 13.38 12.04 11.09
CA SER A 285 13.47 13.41 11.63
C SER A 285 12.51 13.66 12.80
N GLY A 286 11.33 13.04 12.81
CA GLY A 286 10.39 13.16 13.93
C GLY A 286 10.92 12.55 15.23
N PHE A 287 11.61 11.43 15.12
CA PHE A 287 12.28 10.80 16.26
C PHE A 287 13.45 11.66 16.76
N GLN A 288 14.30 12.18 15.84
CA GLN A 288 15.39 13.09 16.20
C GLN A 288 14.88 14.35 16.90
N ARG A 289 13.78 14.95 16.41
CA ARG A 289 13.16 16.14 17.04
C ARG A 289 12.63 15.84 18.45
N THR A 290 12.04 14.64 18.65
CA THR A 290 11.59 14.20 19.97
C THR A 290 12.78 14.08 20.92
N LEU A 291 13.83 13.35 20.51
CA LEU A 291 15.07 13.21 21.30
C LEU A 291 15.69 14.56 21.69
N TRP A 292 15.79 15.48 20.72
CA TRP A 292 16.44 16.79 20.93
C TRP A 292 15.79 17.63 22.02
N LYS A 293 14.51 17.43 22.27
CA LYS A 293 13.76 18.11 23.32
C LYS A 293 13.85 17.40 24.67
N MET A 294 14.32 16.16 24.70
CA MET A 294 14.42 15.38 25.94
C MET A 294 15.48 15.94 26.89
N ARG A 295 15.29 15.63 28.15
CA ARG A 295 16.22 15.90 29.26
C ARG A 295 16.49 14.61 30.00
N SER A 296 17.53 14.63 30.85
CA SER A 296 18.02 13.46 31.55
C SER A 296 16.93 12.74 32.34
N HIS A 297 16.74 11.46 32.03
CA HIS A 297 15.76 10.54 32.67
C HIS A 297 14.30 11.01 32.54
N GLY A 298 14.00 11.85 31.55
CA GLY A 298 12.62 12.19 31.21
C GLY A 298 12.02 11.19 30.23
N LYS A 299 10.68 11.13 30.20
CA LYS A 299 9.90 10.37 29.23
C LYS A 299 9.03 11.29 28.41
N TYR A 300 9.11 11.13 27.11
CA TYR A 300 8.45 12.01 26.13
C TYR A 300 7.69 11.20 25.10
N VAL A 301 6.61 11.79 24.59
CA VAL A 301 5.85 11.27 23.47
C VAL A 301 5.92 12.26 22.32
N GLY A 302 6.51 11.85 21.20
CA GLY A 302 6.45 12.55 19.94
C GLY A 302 5.37 11.97 19.07
N ILE A 303 4.48 12.83 18.52
CA ILE A 303 3.44 12.47 17.56
C ILE A 303 3.67 13.31 16.32
N PHE A 304 3.83 12.69 15.16
CA PHE A 304 4.18 13.43 13.97
C PHE A 304 3.68 12.78 12.69
N ASN A 305 3.42 13.61 11.69
CA ASN A 305 2.95 13.15 10.40
C ASN A 305 4.06 12.43 9.61
N SER A 306 3.68 11.79 8.53
CA SER A 306 4.56 10.94 7.74
C SER A 306 5.76 11.67 7.14
N SER A 307 5.70 12.99 6.92
CA SER A 307 6.83 13.78 6.40
C SER A 307 8.02 13.83 7.36
N TYR A 308 7.78 13.64 8.65
CA TYR A 308 8.80 13.46 9.66
C TYR A 308 9.18 11.99 9.92
N GLY A 309 8.47 11.05 9.25
CA GLY A 309 8.63 9.61 9.39
C GLY A 309 9.07 8.94 8.08
N TYR A 310 8.23 8.07 7.55
CA TYR A 310 8.52 7.25 6.37
C TYR A 310 7.83 7.72 5.08
N GLY A 311 7.12 8.86 5.12
CA GLY A 311 6.53 9.51 3.96
C GLY A 311 5.60 8.62 3.14
N GLN A 312 5.64 8.83 1.83
CA GLN A 312 4.81 8.10 0.87
C GLN A 312 5.20 6.62 0.68
N SER A 313 6.38 6.22 1.13
CA SER A 313 6.85 4.83 0.98
C SER A 313 6.40 3.92 2.12
N GLY A 314 6.13 4.51 3.30
CA GLY A 314 5.95 3.71 4.50
C GLY A 314 7.21 2.92 4.88
N ASN A 315 7.06 1.83 5.64
CA ASN A 315 8.17 0.93 5.98
C ASN A 315 7.70 -0.53 6.02
N GLY A 316 7.95 -1.24 4.93
CA GLY A 316 7.61 -2.65 4.78
C GLY A 316 6.11 -2.92 4.95
N THR A 317 5.79 -4.02 5.63
CA THR A 317 4.39 -4.44 5.87
C THR A 317 3.80 -3.86 7.15
N LYS A 318 4.61 -3.21 8.00
CA LYS A 318 4.21 -2.72 9.33
C LYS A 318 3.72 -1.29 9.34
N ILE A 319 4.28 -0.44 8.49
CA ILE A 319 3.97 0.99 8.43
C ILE A 319 3.55 1.32 7.00
N PRO A 320 2.25 1.49 6.74
CA PRO A 320 1.78 1.83 5.41
C PRO A 320 2.21 3.23 4.97
N PRO A 321 2.10 3.56 3.66
CA PRO A 321 2.30 4.92 3.15
C PRO A 321 1.52 5.97 3.93
N PHE A 322 2.10 7.17 4.08
CA PHE A 322 1.44 8.33 4.70
C PHE A 322 0.91 8.06 6.12
N SER A 323 1.69 7.32 6.92
CA SER A 323 1.32 6.99 8.29
C SER A 323 1.92 7.97 9.27
N PRO A 324 1.11 8.72 10.03
CA PRO A 324 1.58 9.40 11.22
C PRO A 324 2.07 8.41 12.26
N LEU A 325 3.07 8.79 13.03
CA LEU A 325 3.74 7.93 14.00
C LEU A 325 3.68 8.53 15.40
N ILE A 326 3.64 7.63 16.38
CA ILE A 326 3.77 7.95 17.80
C ILE A 326 5.01 7.23 18.34
N PHE A 327 5.90 7.98 18.97
CA PHE A 327 7.03 7.39 19.69
C PHE A 327 7.01 7.83 21.15
N GLU A 328 6.89 6.84 22.04
CA GLU A 328 7.20 6.99 23.45
C GLU A 328 8.68 6.73 23.62
N ILE A 329 9.43 7.68 24.17
CA ILE A 329 10.87 7.59 24.34
C ILE A 329 11.21 7.94 25.80
N GLU A 330 12.00 7.09 26.43
CA GLU A 330 12.50 7.25 27.80
C GLU A 330 14.02 7.16 27.80
N GLN A 331 14.70 8.13 28.41
CA GLN A 331 16.13 8.03 28.65
C GLN A 331 16.37 7.17 29.87
N VAL A 332 17.26 6.20 29.72
CA VAL A 332 17.63 5.23 30.77
C VAL A 332 19.14 5.21 30.98
N ASP A 333 19.55 4.64 32.10
CA ASP A 333 20.97 4.35 32.31
C ASP A 333 21.39 3.14 31.45
N PRO A 334 22.68 3.04 31.08
CA PRO A 334 23.16 1.85 30.37
C PRO A 334 22.98 0.62 31.27
N GLU A 335 22.57 -0.50 30.66
CA GLU A 335 22.57 -1.78 31.39
C GLU A 335 24.00 -2.12 31.86
N LYS A 336 24.13 -2.53 33.11
CA LYS A 336 25.41 -2.90 33.72
C LYS A 336 25.85 -4.29 33.32
#